data_dca030845c7fb119b7dedf964ea51ef6
#
_entry.id   dca030845c7fb119b7dedf964ea51ef6
#
_cell.length_a   1.000
_cell.length_b   1.000
_cell.length_c   1.000
_cell.angle_alpha   90.00
_cell.angle_beta   90.00
_cell.angle_gamma   90.00
#
_symmetry.space_group_name_H-M   'P 1'
#
loop_
_entity.id
_entity.type
_entity.pdbx_description
1 polymer ?
#
loop_
_entity_poly.entity_id
_entity_poly.type
_entity_poly.pdbx_seq_one_letter_code
_entity_poly.pdbx_strand_id
1 'polypeptide(L)'
;MAKTLAQGFLHGIHHSTQKGTGVEFSQYRSYEPGDALSKIDWKLFARSDKYFVREAQRESNINVWLVIDASLSMLQGSEHVSKQQDKTWHKLDYARTLLATVSYLAHQQGDAVGLLAISSEKTHFLPAYGGGQHWRKVLLQLATVSSGGIFPPVHTLQNKLAHLQHNSLVIVVSDFYQKQQEITEFMQKLNPAKTDVVAVQLECDDEVEFPYKGQIRFEDLESKKQVLVSAKDVKSAYLATRQDFNQQLSTQLKQLQIQHLRANIDQPLDSTLHQFLTARQRKR
;
A
#
# COMPACT_ATOMS: atom_id res chain seq x y z
N MET A 1 9.37 16.69 9.47
CA MET A 1 9.37 16.08 8.13
C MET A 1 8.16 15.15 7.90
N ALA A 2 7.95 14.09 8.68
CA ALA A 2 6.78 13.20 8.52
C ALA A 2 5.42 13.93 8.58
N LYS A 3 5.26 14.95 9.42
CA LYS A 3 4.02 15.73 9.56
C LYS A 3 3.71 16.58 8.31
N THR A 4 4.73 17.12 7.65
CA THR A 4 4.59 17.94 6.43
C THR A 4 4.29 17.04 5.22
N LEU A 5 4.91 15.85 5.14
CA LEU A 5 4.62 14.82 4.16
C LEU A 5 3.20 14.27 4.37
N ALA A 6 2.81 14.02 5.61
CA ALA A 6 1.45 13.60 5.97
C ALA A 6 0.39 14.61 5.54
N GLN A 7 0.61 15.93 5.71
CA GLN A 7 -0.34 16.95 5.29
C GLN A 7 -0.50 17.02 3.77
N GLY A 8 0.57 16.86 2.99
CA GLY A 8 0.50 16.76 1.53
C GLY A 8 -0.27 15.51 1.06
N PHE A 9 -0.07 14.39 1.75
CA PHE A 9 -0.81 13.14 1.52
C PHE A 9 -2.31 13.34 1.79
N LEU A 10 -2.66 14.00 2.89
CA LEU A 10 -4.02 14.31 3.29
C LEU A 10 -4.80 15.04 2.20
N HIS A 11 -4.19 16.00 1.51
CA HIS A 11 -4.84 16.73 0.41
C HIS A 11 -4.96 15.91 -0.88
N GLY A 12 -4.08 14.93 -1.10
CA GLY A 12 -4.05 14.09 -2.31
C GLY A 12 -5.09 12.96 -2.34
N ILE A 13 -5.51 12.43 -1.18
CA ILE A 13 -6.52 11.36 -1.11
C ILE A 13 -7.94 11.91 -1.31
N HIS A 14 -8.23 13.16 -0.94
CA HIS A 14 -9.59 13.75 -0.90
C HIS A 14 -10.21 14.14 -2.23
N HIS A 15 -9.70 13.76 -3.39
CA HIS A 15 -10.36 14.05 -4.66
C HIS A 15 -10.85 12.82 -5.42
N SER A 16 -11.63 12.00 -4.76
CA SER A 16 -12.66 11.24 -5.44
C SER A 16 -13.79 12.21 -5.83
N THR A 17 -14.14 12.25 -7.10
CA THR A 17 -15.07 13.19 -7.75
C THR A 17 -16.54 12.98 -7.40
N GLN A 18 -16.87 12.45 -6.23
CA GLN A 18 -18.26 12.41 -5.76
C GLN A 18 -18.45 13.35 -4.57
N LYS A 19 -19.08 14.49 -4.87
CA LYS A 19 -19.68 15.36 -3.86
C LYS A 19 -20.81 14.60 -3.15
N GLY A 20 -20.49 13.90 -2.07
CA GLY A 20 -21.47 13.44 -1.09
C GLY A 20 -21.76 14.59 -0.14
N THR A 21 -22.96 15.18 -0.24
CA THR A 21 -23.49 16.13 0.73
C THR A 21 -24.09 15.36 1.90
N GLY A 22 -23.26 14.97 2.85
CA GLY A 22 -23.71 14.35 4.10
C GLY A 22 -22.76 14.69 5.22
N VAL A 23 -23.03 15.80 5.93
CA VAL A 23 -22.43 16.06 7.24
C VAL A 23 -23.42 15.50 8.25
N GLU A 24 -23.26 14.22 8.67
CA GLU A 24 -24.05 13.70 9.77
C GLU A 24 -23.46 14.17 11.11
N PHE A 25 -24.38 14.60 11.98
CA PHE A 25 -24.07 14.94 13.37
C PHE A 25 -23.60 13.70 14.12
N SER A 26 -22.40 13.76 14.69
CA SER A 26 -21.82 12.63 15.45
C SER A 26 -21.96 12.80 16.95
N GLN A 27 -21.46 13.90 17.51
CA GLN A 27 -21.49 14.15 18.95
C GLN A 27 -21.28 15.64 19.27
N TYR A 28 -21.63 16.00 20.52
CA TYR A 28 -21.25 17.29 21.08
C TYR A 28 -19.97 17.14 21.90
N ARG A 29 -19.02 18.05 21.67
CA ARG A 29 -17.82 18.20 22.49
C ARG A 29 -17.84 19.57 23.17
N SER A 30 -17.32 19.67 24.38
CA SER A 30 -17.13 20.96 24.99
C SER A 30 -16.20 21.86 24.16
N TYR A 31 -16.53 23.13 24.08
CA TYR A 31 -15.71 24.13 23.40
C TYR A 31 -14.35 24.24 24.04
N GLU A 32 -13.30 24.30 23.24
CA GLU A 32 -11.93 24.58 23.66
C GLU A 32 -11.43 25.86 22.99
N PRO A 33 -10.60 26.68 23.67
CA PRO A 33 -10.02 27.86 23.05
C PRO A 33 -9.23 27.50 21.79
N GLY A 34 -9.65 28.08 20.64
CA GLY A 34 -9.12 27.77 19.31
C GLY A 34 -10.15 27.15 18.35
N ASP A 35 -11.28 26.70 18.84
CA ASP A 35 -12.38 26.24 18.00
C ASP A 35 -13.04 27.43 17.28
N ALA A 36 -13.47 27.18 16.02
CA ALA A 36 -14.19 28.18 15.27
C ALA A 36 -15.58 28.45 15.89
N LEU A 37 -15.87 29.70 16.22
CA LEU A 37 -17.16 30.10 16.82
C LEU A 37 -18.39 29.71 15.99
N SER A 38 -18.23 29.58 14.68
CA SER A 38 -19.28 29.12 13.77
C SER A 38 -19.75 27.69 14.00
N LYS A 39 -18.94 26.88 14.72
CA LYS A 39 -19.26 25.48 15.05
C LYS A 39 -19.99 25.33 16.39
N ILE A 40 -20.14 26.39 17.16
CA ILE A 40 -20.88 26.37 18.42
C ILE A 40 -22.36 26.18 18.16
N ASP A 41 -22.99 25.23 18.89
CA ASP A 41 -24.42 25.07 18.89
C ASP A 41 -25.08 26.05 19.85
N TRP A 42 -25.48 27.19 19.31
CA TRP A 42 -26.14 28.27 20.08
C TRP A 42 -27.49 27.85 20.66
N LYS A 43 -28.20 26.87 20.06
CA LYS A 43 -29.45 26.32 20.61
C LYS A 43 -29.20 25.48 21.86
N LEU A 44 -28.12 24.72 21.85
CA LEU A 44 -27.71 23.92 23.01
C LEU A 44 -27.18 24.83 24.12
N PHE A 45 -26.39 25.86 23.77
CA PHE A 45 -25.96 26.89 24.72
C PHE A 45 -27.13 27.52 25.46
N ALA A 46 -28.16 27.96 24.74
CA ALA A 46 -29.36 28.61 25.32
C ALA A 46 -30.13 27.70 26.31
N ARG A 47 -29.91 26.39 26.29
CA ARG A 47 -30.57 25.40 27.17
C ARG A 47 -29.70 24.91 28.32
N SER A 48 -28.41 24.89 28.14
CA SER A 48 -27.45 24.24 29.08
C SER A 48 -26.44 25.21 29.71
N ASP A 49 -26.41 26.45 29.22
CA ASP A 49 -25.43 27.50 29.60
C ASP A 49 -23.96 27.03 29.48
N LYS A 50 -23.74 26.04 28.58
CA LYS A 50 -22.42 25.47 28.28
C LYS A 50 -22.13 25.51 26.79
N TYR A 51 -20.91 25.89 26.42
CA TYR A 51 -20.49 25.93 25.03
C TYR A 51 -20.17 24.52 24.54
N PHE A 52 -20.94 24.05 23.56
CA PHE A 52 -20.70 22.81 22.84
C PHE A 52 -20.46 23.09 21.38
N VAL A 53 -19.46 22.39 20.83
CA VAL A 53 -19.13 22.39 19.41
C VAL A 53 -19.75 21.14 18.79
N ARG A 54 -20.44 21.31 17.67
CA ARG A 54 -20.88 20.19 16.85
C ARG A 54 -19.65 19.57 16.20
N GLU A 55 -19.28 18.40 16.63
CA GLU A 55 -18.37 17.54 15.90
C GLU A 55 -19.17 16.79 14.83
N ALA A 56 -18.98 17.20 13.58
CA ALA A 56 -19.38 16.39 12.46
C ALA A 56 -18.27 15.36 12.23
N GLN A 57 -18.54 14.10 12.50
CA GLN A 57 -17.74 13.06 11.89
C GLN A 57 -17.95 13.21 10.38
N ARG A 58 -16.92 13.55 9.65
CA ARG A 58 -16.91 13.29 8.22
C ARG A 58 -16.97 11.78 8.11
N GLU A 59 -18.11 11.24 7.74
CA GLU A 59 -18.14 9.86 7.29
C GLU A 59 -17.05 9.74 6.23
N SER A 60 -16.09 8.85 6.48
CA SER A 60 -15.12 8.52 5.49
C SER A 60 -15.88 7.94 4.30
N ASN A 61 -15.88 8.67 3.21
CA ASN A 61 -16.52 8.20 1.99
C ASN A 61 -15.62 7.22 1.22
N ILE A 62 -14.42 6.91 1.73
CA ILE A 62 -13.43 6.09 1.03
C ILE A 62 -12.97 4.94 1.92
N ASN A 63 -12.95 3.75 1.34
CA ASN A 63 -12.31 2.59 1.94
C ASN A 63 -10.87 2.50 1.42
N VAL A 64 -9.88 2.56 2.30
CA VAL A 64 -8.46 2.38 1.95
C VAL A 64 -8.07 0.94 2.21
N TRP A 65 -7.81 0.19 1.14
CA TRP A 65 -7.41 -1.19 1.21
C TRP A 65 -5.90 -1.33 1.06
N LEU A 66 -5.28 -1.91 2.05
CA LEU A 66 -3.87 -2.27 2.08
C LEU A 66 -3.75 -3.72 1.61
N VAL A 67 -3.24 -3.91 0.39
CA VAL A 67 -3.02 -5.24 -0.17
C VAL A 67 -1.53 -5.51 -0.22
N ILE A 68 -1.08 -6.56 0.46
CA ILE A 68 0.32 -6.95 0.52
C ILE A 68 0.49 -8.38 -0.01
N ASP A 69 1.38 -8.51 -0.98
CA ASP A 69 1.90 -9.80 -1.39
C ASP A 69 2.79 -10.36 -0.27
N ALA A 70 2.49 -11.56 0.16
CA ALA A 70 3.22 -12.27 1.19
C ALA A 70 3.80 -13.60 0.65
N SER A 71 4.08 -13.69 -0.65
CA SER A 71 4.82 -14.80 -1.26
C SER A 71 6.27 -14.85 -0.77
N LEU A 72 6.95 -15.95 -1.00
CA LEU A 72 8.34 -16.13 -0.57
C LEU A 72 9.30 -15.19 -1.30
N SER A 73 9.00 -14.75 -2.52
CA SER A 73 9.81 -13.78 -3.25
C SER A 73 9.98 -12.45 -2.48
N MET A 74 9.00 -12.09 -1.65
CA MET A 74 9.03 -10.89 -0.82
C MET A 74 10.03 -10.97 0.35
N LEU A 75 10.69 -12.11 0.58
CA LEU A 75 11.81 -12.24 1.51
C LEU A 75 13.14 -11.78 0.90
N GLN A 76 13.16 -11.44 -0.37
CA GLN A 76 14.37 -10.91 -0.98
C GLN A 76 14.73 -9.53 -0.44
N GLY A 77 16.02 -9.28 -0.27
CA GLY A 77 16.63 -8.01 0.11
C GLY A 77 18.02 -7.88 -0.50
N SER A 78 18.67 -6.75 -0.33
CA SER A 78 20.04 -6.51 -0.82
C SER A 78 21.07 -6.98 0.19
N GLU A 79 21.74 -8.08 -0.13
CA GLU A 79 22.82 -8.63 0.70
C GLU A 79 24.18 -7.98 0.39
N HIS A 80 24.40 -7.53 -0.85
CA HIS A 80 25.67 -7.03 -1.34
C HIS A 80 25.85 -5.53 -1.15
N VAL A 81 24.78 -4.77 -1.20
CA VAL A 81 24.80 -3.31 -1.03
C VAL A 81 24.64 -2.92 0.43
N SER A 82 23.87 -3.66 1.20
CA SER A 82 23.53 -3.32 2.59
C SER A 82 24.65 -3.62 3.62
N LYS A 83 25.84 -3.99 3.19
CA LYS A 83 27.02 -4.24 4.08
C LYS A 83 27.41 -3.05 4.97
N GLN A 84 26.80 -1.88 4.78
CA GLN A 84 27.00 -0.69 5.60
C GLN A 84 25.95 -0.49 6.70
N GLN A 85 24.89 -1.32 6.72
CA GLN A 85 23.84 -1.23 7.75
C GLN A 85 23.71 -2.59 8.44
N ASP A 86 23.69 -2.60 9.76
CA ASP A 86 23.59 -3.82 10.60
C ASP A 86 22.30 -4.63 10.43
N LYS A 87 21.41 -4.25 9.51
CA LYS A 87 20.13 -4.90 9.29
C LYS A 87 19.77 -4.96 7.81
N THR A 88 19.69 -6.18 7.29
CA THR A 88 19.14 -6.41 5.94
C THR A 88 17.64 -6.22 5.96
N TRP A 89 17.15 -5.28 5.15
CA TRP A 89 15.72 -5.11 4.92
C TRP A 89 15.26 -6.06 3.82
N HIS A 90 14.12 -6.71 4.04
CA HIS A 90 13.44 -7.49 3.01
C HIS A 90 12.29 -6.67 2.40
N LYS A 91 11.89 -7.01 1.20
CA LYS A 91 10.73 -6.38 0.52
C LYS A 91 9.48 -6.40 1.40
N LEU A 92 9.25 -7.52 2.12
CA LEU A 92 8.12 -7.64 3.05
C LEU A 92 8.17 -6.61 4.19
N ASP A 93 9.36 -6.37 4.77
CA ASP A 93 9.53 -5.41 5.87
C ASP A 93 9.27 -3.98 5.40
N TYR A 94 9.77 -3.66 4.20
CA TYR A 94 9.50 -2.38 3.54
C TYR A 94 8.01 -2.21 3.26
N ALA A 95 7.37 -3.23 2.68
CA ALA A 95 5.93 -3.23 2.39
C ALA A 95 5.08 -2.99 3.64
N ARG A 96 5.39 -3.68 4.75
CA ARG A 96 4.71 -3.48 6.04
C ARG A 96 4.86 -2.05 6.54
N THR A 97 6.07 -1.49 6.46
CA THR A 97 6.34 -0.11 6.94
C THR A 97 5.64 0.92 6.08
N LEU A 98 5.67 0.75 4.75
CA LEU A 98 4.94 1.59 3.80
C LEU A 98 3.45 1.58 4.08
N LEU A 99 2.85 0.39 4.16
CA LEU A 99 1.42 0.23 4.39
C LEU A 99 0.97 0.67 5.79
N ALA A 100 1.81 0.49 6.82
CA ALA A 100 1.55 1.03 8.15
C ALA A 100 1.51 2.57 8.11
N THR A 101 2.42 3.21 7.37
CA THR A 101 2.44 4.67 7.21
C THR A 101 1.19 5.15 6.46
N VAL A 102 0.81 4.48 5.38
CA VAL A 102 -0.42 4.78 4.63
C VAL A 102 -1.66 4.61 5.52
N SER A 103 -1.72 3.53 6.30
CA SER A 103 -2.83 3.29 7.23
C SER A 103 -2.97 4.38 8.29
N TYR A 104 -1.85 4.87 8.81
CA TYR A 104 -1.85 5.98 9.75
C TYR A 104 -2.44 7.25 9.11
N LEU A 105 -2.03 7.56 7.88
CA LEU A 105 -2.53 8.72 7.15
C LEU A 105 -4.03 8.62 6.87
N ALA A 106 -4.50 7.47 6.41
CA ALA A 106 -5.91 7.19 6.19
C ALA A 106 -6.73 7.32 7.50
N HIS A 107 -6.21 6.76 8.59
CA HIS A 107 -6.84 6.89 9.91
C HIS A 107 -6.93 8.35 10.37
N GLN A 108 -5.89 9.15 10.18
CA GLN A 108 -5.91 10.58 10.53
C GLN A 108 -6.94 11.38 9.72
N GLN A 109 -7.32 10.88 8.54
CA GLN A 109 -8.38 11.47 7.71
C GLN A 109 -9.78 11.01 8.10
N GLY A 110 -9.87 10.03 8.98
CA GLY A 110 -11.14 9.40 9.32
C GLY A 110 -11.56 8.32 8.31
N ASP A 111 -10.66 7.91 7.38
CA ASP A 111 -10.96 6.88 6.39
C ASP A 111 -11.05 5.49 7.00
N ALA A 112 -11.88 4.64 6.40
CA ALA A 112 -11.96 3.24 6.76
C ALA A 112 -10.76 2.48 6.18
N VAL A 113 -10.08 1.69 7.00
CA VAL A 113 -8.88 0.94 6.58
C VAL A 113 -9.14 -0.54 6.62
N GLY A 114 -8.86 -1.22 5.50
CA GLY A 114 -8.90 -2.69 5.40
C GLY A 114 -7.52 -3.26 5.06
N LEU A 115 -7.33 -4.54 5.33
CA LEU A 115 -6.09 -5.26 5.03
C LEU A 115 -6.38 -6.58 4.32
N LEU A 116 -5.61 -6.86 3.28
CA LEU A 116 -5.56 -8.15 2.61
C LEU A 116 -4.09 -8.55 2.38
N ALA A 117 -3.58 -9.49 3.17
CA ALA A 117 -2.28 -10.10 2.91
C ALA A 117 -2.47 -11.44 2.23
N ILE A 118 -1.76 -11.65 1.12
CA ILE A 118 -2.02 -12.74 0.18
C ILE A 118 -0.80 -13.64 0.07
N SER A 119 -0.97 -14.90 0.44
CA SER A 119 -0.07 -15.99 0.07
C SER A 119 -0.85 -17.30 -0.05
N SER A 120 -0.28 -18.31 -0.71
CA SER A 120 -0.92 -19.63 -0.84
C SER A 120 -1.02 -20.37 0.49
N GLU A 121 -0.13 -20.10 1.42
CA GLU A 121 -0.14 -20.73 2.75
C GLU A 121 -1.12 -20.06 3.69
N LYS A 122 -1.19 -18.73 3.68
CA LYS A 122 -2.02 -17.98 4.62
C LYS A 122 -2.47 -16.65 4.03
N THR A 123 -3.78 -16.49 3.94
CA THR A 123 -4.38 -15.21 3.55
C THR A 123 -4.98 -14.55 4.79
N HIS A 124 -4.52 -13.32 5.09
CA HIS A 124 -5.12 -12.52 6.16
C HIS A 124 -6.07 -11.49 5.55
N PHE A 125 -7.27 -11.41 6.10
CA PHE A 125 -8.29 -10.48 5.63
C PHE A 125 -8.92 -9.77 6.82
N LEU A 126 -8.87 -8.44 6.81
CA LEU A 126 -9.62 -7.56 7.71
C LEU A 126 -10.45 -6.60 6.86
N PRO A 127 -11.77 -6.62 6.98
CA PRO A 127 -12.62 -5.69 6.24
C PRO A 127 -12.35 -4.24 6.63
N ALA A 128 -12.65 -3.31 5.72
CA ALA A 128 -12.42 -1.90 5.95
C ALA A 128 -13.44 -1.34 6.95
N TYR A 129 -12.95 -0.82 8.07
CA TYR A 129 -13.73 -0.10 9.07
C TYR A 129 -12.97 1.12 9.56
N GLY A 130 -13.71 2.12 10.05
CA GLY A 130 -13.18 3.30 10.71
C GLY A 130 -12.88 3.09 12.20
N GLY A 131 -12.22 4.07 12.80
CA GLY A 131 -11.99 4.16 14.24
C GLY A 131 -10.67 3.56 14.73
N GLY A 132 -10.19 4.12 15.86
CA GLY A 132 -8.84 3.82 16.39
C GLY A 132 -8.64 2.38 16.85
N GLN A 133 -9.68 1.71 17.36
CA GLN A 133 -9.56 0.31 17.75
C GLN A 133 -9.37 -0.61 16.55
N HIS A 134 -10.09 -0.36 15.45
CA HIS A 134 -9.95 -1.14 14.23
C HIS A 134 -8.60 -0.89 13.59
N TRP A 135 -8.16 0.36 13.50
CA TRP A 135 -6.83 0.71 12.98
C TRP A 135 -5.71 0.00 13.74
N ARG A 136 -5.78 -0.08 15.08
CA ARG A 136 -4.81 -0.85 15.89
C ARG A 136 -4.81 -2.34 15.51
N LYS A 137 -5.98 -2.93 15.24
CA LYS A 137 -6.08 -4.32 14.76
C LYS A 137 -5.39 -4.49 13.39
N VAL A 138 -5.57 -3.53 12.47
CA VAL A 138 -4.90 -3.53 11.17
C VAL A 138 -3.38 -3.50 11.36
N LEU A 139 -2.85 -2.61 12.20
CA LEU A 139 -1.41 -2.54 12.48
C LEU A 139 -0.86 -3.83 13.10
N LEU A 140 -1.55 -4.39 14.08
CA LEU A 140 -1.14 -5.65 14.70
C LEU A 140 -1.14 -6.79 13.67
N GLN A 141 -2.20 -6.90 12.86
CA GLN A 141 -2.27 -7.92 11.83
C GLN A 141 -1.18 -7.74 10.79
N LEU A 142 -0.92 -6.50 10.34
CA LEU A 142 0.15 -6.18 9.39
C LEU A 142 1.53 -6.57 9.93
N ALA A 143 1.78 -6.34 11.23
CA ALA A 143 3.03 -6.72 11.89
C ALA A 143 3.23 -8.25 11.96
N THR A 144 2.14 -9.03 11.97
CA THR A 144 2.18 -10.51 12.04
C THR A 144 2.17 -11.19 10.67
N VAL A 145 2.03 -10.43 9.56
CA VAL A 145 2.13 -11.01 8.21
C VAL A 145 3.51 -11.65 8.03
N SER A 146 3.57 -12.89 7.65
CA SER A 146 4.79 -13.62 7.31
C SER A 146 4.73 -14.06 5.84
N SER A 147 5.87 -14.12 5.18
CA SER A 147 5.92 -14.71 3.84
C SER A 147 5.77 -16.21 3.91
N GLY A 148 5.09 -16.77 2.88
CA GLY A 148 4.93 -18.20 2.72
C GLY A 148 4.35 -18.57 1.36
N GLY A 149 4.87 -19.63 0.74
CA GLY A 149 4.38 -20.14 -0.52
C GLY A 149 4.49 -19.15 -1.70
N ILE A 150 3.50 -19.17 -2.57
CA ILE A 150 3.41 -18.35 -3.78
C ILE A 150 2.20 -17.42 -3.72
N PHE A 151 2.08 -16.47 -4.65
CA PHE A 151 0.83 -15.77 -4.85
C PHE A 151 -0.21 -16.76 -5.41
N PRO A 152 -1.39 -16.90 -4.77
CA PRO A 152 -2.35 -17.93 -5.16
C PRO A 152 -3.14 -17.55 -6.41
N PRO A 153 -3.73 -18.53 -7.13
CA PRO A 153 -4.63 -18.26 -8.22
C PRO A 153 -5.85 -17.41 -7.81
N VAL A 154 -6.25 -16.49 -8.67
CA VAL A 154 -7.26 -15.45 -8.36
C VAL A 154 -8.62 -16.00 -7.95
N HIS A 155 -9.01 -17.16 -8.48
CA HIS A 155 -10.28 -17.78 -8.12
C HIS A 155 -10.42 -18.09 -6.63
N THR A 156 -9.29 -18.29 -5.91
CA THR A 156 -9.29 -18.51 -4.44
C THR A 156 -9.57 -17.22 -3.65
N LEU A 157 -9.47 -16.07 -4.29
CA LEU A 157 -9.61 -14.74 -3.69
C LEU A 157 -10.95 -14.06 -4.02
N GLN A 158 -11.84 -14.68 -4.79
CA GLN A 158 -13.05 -14.05 -5.33
C GLN A 158 -13.94 -13.41 -4.24
N ASN A 159 -14.18 -14.12 -3.14
CA ASN A 159 -15.01 -13.60 -2.05
C ASN A 159 -14.39 -12.35 -1.38
N LYS A 160 -13.06 -12.23 -1.39
CA LYS A 160 -12.35 -11.08 -0.81
C LYS A 160 -12.32 -9.91 -1.77
N LEU A 161 -12.18 -10.17 -3.08
CA LEU A 161 -12.19 -9.16 -4.13
C LEU A 161 -13.48 -8.33 -4.16
N ALA A 162 -14.62 -8.94 -3.87
CA ALA A 162 -15.91 -8.25 -3.82
C ALA A 162 -15.93 -7.09 -2.82
N HIS A 163 -15.20 -7.21 -1.71
CA HIS A 163 -15.09 -6.16 -0.70
C HIS A 163 -14.23 -4.96 -1.12
N LEU A 164 -13.33 -5.15 -2.10
CA LEU A 164 -12.39 -4.12 -2.56
C LEU A 164 -12.96 -3.21 -3.65
N GLN A 165 -14.12 -3.55 -4.24
CA GLN A 165 -14.60 -2.93 -5.48
C GLN A 165 -15.46 -1.67 -5.32
N HIS A 166 -15.88 -1.29 -4.10
CA HIS A 166 -16.81 -0.17 -3.91
C HIS A 166 -16.15 1.01 -3.21
N ASN A 167 -16.16 2.16 -3.89
CA ASN A 167 -15.69 3.44 -3.35
C ASN A 167 -14.35 3.34 -2.60
N SER A 168 -13.38 2.68 -3.25
CA SER A 168 -12.16 2.24 -2.60
C SER A 168 -10.92 2.78 -3.28
N LEU A 169 -9.92 3.10 -2.46
CA LEU A 169 -8.52 3.20 -2.85
C LEU A 169 -7.84 1.88 -2.48
N VAL A 170 -7.35 1.15 -3.46
CA VAL A 170 -6.64 -0.12 -3.26
C VAL A 170 -5.16 0.08 -3.56
N ILE A 171 -4.32 -0.15 -2.56
CA ILE A 171 -2.87 -0.06 -2.70
C ILE A 171 -2.30 -1.47 -2.64
N VAL A 172 -1.77 -1.94 -3.76
CA VAL A 172 -1.18 -3.28 -3.90
C VAL A 172 0.33 -3.16 -3.89
N VAL A 173 0.98 -3.84 -2.95
CA VAL A 173 2.44 -3.86 -2.80
C VAL A 173 2.95 -5.26 -3.06
N SER A 174 3.81 -5.43 -4.07
CA SER A 174 4.39 -6.70 -4.51
C SER A 174 5.69 -6.44 -5.28
N ASP A 175 6.50 -7.44 -5.49
CA ASP A 175 7.57 -7.40 -6.49
C ASP A 175 7.08 -7.78 -7.90
N PHE A 176 5.82 -8.22 -8.01
CA PHE A 176 5.14 -8.64 -9.24
C PHE A 176 5.78 -9.84 -9.95
N TYR A 177 6.67 -10.57 -9.30
CA TYR A 177 7.16 -11.83 -9.85
C TYR A 177 6.07 -12.91 -9.72
N GLN A 178 5.66 -13.46 -10.84
CA GLN A 178 4.53 -14.38 -10.95
C GLN A 178 4.80 -15.42 -12.06
N LYS A 179 4.25 -16.62 -11.90
CA LYS A 179 4.45 -17.71 -12.88
C LYS A 179 3.43 -17.71 -14.01
N GLN A 180 2.17 -17.44 -13.68
CA GLN A 180 1.03 -17.58 -14.61
C GLN A 180 0.13 -16.32 -14.59
N GLN A 181 0.72 -15.14 -14.41
CA GLN A 181 0.02 -13.85 -14.38
C GLN A 181 -1.01 -13.68 -13.24
N GLU A 182 -0.88 -14.43 -12.14
CA GLU A 182 -1.85 -14.44 -11.03
C GLU A 182 -2.05 -13.04 -10.45
N ILE A 183 -0.97 -12.28 -10.27
CA ILE A 183 -1.03 -10.90 -9.74
C ILE A 183 -1.67 -9.97 -10.77
N THR A 184 -1.34 -10.14 -12.05
CA THR A 184 -1.94 -9.34 -13.13
C THR A 184 -3.43 -9.61 -13.25
N GLU A 185 -3.86 -10.87 -13.17
CA GLU A 185 -5.29 -11.24 -13.15
C GLU A 185 -6.00 -10.66 -11.91
N PHE A 186 -5.36 -10.72 -10.75
CA PHE A 186 -5.88 -10.08 -9.54
C PHE A 186 -6.12 -8.58 -9.76
N MET A 187 -5.16 -7.88 -10.34
CA MET A 187 -5.28 -6.45 -10.65
C MET A 187 -6.42 -6.15 -11.65
N GLN A 188 -6.61 -7.01 -12.67
CA GLN A 188 -7.72 -6.88 -13.61
C GLN A 188 -9.09 -7.05 -12.92
N LYS A 189 -9.18 -8.00 -11.98
CA LYS A 189 -10.42 -8.28 -11.23
C LYS A 189 -10.79 -7.18 -10.23
N LEU A 190 -9.88 -6.31 -9.83
CA LEU A 190 -10.18 -5.14 -8.99
C LEU A 190 -11.09 -4.12 -9.68
N ASN A 191 -11.36 -4.28 -10.99
CA ASN A 191 -12.17 -3.36 -11.78
C ASN A 191 -11.69 -1.90 -11.68
N PRO A 192 -10.49 -1.57 -12.20
CA PRO A 192 -9.87 -0.25 -12.03
C PRO A 192 -10.70 0.91 -12.58
N ALA A 193 -11.67 0.65 -13.45
CA ALA A 193 -12.61 1.67 -13.94
C ALA A 193 -13.55 2.21 -12.85
N LYS A 194 -13.78 1.43 -11.78
CA LYS A 194 -14.64 1.79 -10.63
C LYS A 194 -13.89 1.92 -9.32
N THR A 195 -12.65 1.46 -9.27
CA THR A 195 -11.83 1.41 -8.07
C THR A 195 -10.52 2.11 -8.35
N ASP A 196 -10.11 3.03 -7.50
CA ASP A 196 -8.79 3.68 -7.65
C ASP A 196 -7.70 2.72 -7.16
N VAL A 197 -6.88 2.22 -8.08
CA VAL A 197 -5.88 1.21 -7.80
C VAL A 197 -4.48 1.77 -8.01
N VAL A 198 -3.62 1.52 -7.03
CA VAL A 198 -2.19 1.86 -7.07
C VAL A 198 -1.38 0.59 -6.89
N ALA A 199 -0.51 0.31 -7.84
CA ALA A 199 0.46 -0.78 -7.80
C ALA A 199 1.82 -0.23 -7.38
N VAL A 200 2.37 -0.72 -6.27
CA VAL A 200 3.71 -0.40 -5.80
C VAL A 200 4.60 -1.62 -6.03
N GLN A 201 5.44 -1.55 -7.05
CA GLN A 201 6.43 -2.58 -7.35
C GLN A 201 7.66 -2.36 -6.48
N LEU A 202 8.04 -3.39 -5.71
CA LEU A 202 9.23 -3.37 -4.89
C LEU A 202 10.42 -4.01 -5.62
N GLU A 203 11.56 -3.37 -5.53
CA GLU A 203 12.84 -3.86 -6.05
C GLU A 203 13.95 -3.55 -5.03
N CYS A 204 15.07 -4.26 -5.13
CA CYS A 204 16.26 -4.01 -4.34
C CYS A 204 17.47 -3.72 -5.23
N ASP A 205 18.50 -3.09 -4.68
CA ASP A 205 19.71 -2.72 -5.42
C ASP A 205 20.41 -3.94 -6.02
N ASP A 206 20.40 -5.08 -5.34
CA ASP A 206 20.99 -6.33 -5.87
C ASP A 206 20.30 -6.79 -7.17
N GLU A 207 18.99 -6.53 -7.30
CA GLU A 207 18.26 -6.82 -8.54
C GLU A 207 18.51 -5.75 -9.63
N VAL A 208 18.62 -4.48 -9.23
CA VAL A 208 18.77 -3.36 -10.16
C VAL A 208 20.18 -3.32 -10.76
N GLU A 209 21.19 -3.51 -9.93
CA GLU A 209 22.60 -3.31 -10.30
C GLU A 209 23.32 -4.59 -10.68
N PHE A 210 22.82 -5.74 -10.22
CA PHE A 210 23.48 -7.02 -10.34
C PHE A 210 24.96 -6.95 -9.92
N PRO A 211 25.25 -6.69 -8.64
CA PRO A 211 26.62 -6.40 -8.15
C PRO A 211 27.50 -7.63 -8.01
N TYR A 212 27.02 -8.78 -8.41
CA TYR A 212 27.66 -10.09 -8.21
C TYR A 212 28.91 -10.26 -9.05
N LYS A 213 29.88 -11.02 -8.51
CA LYS A 213 31.17 -11.33 -9.14
C LYS A 213 31.51 -12.79 -9.01
N GLY A 214 32.22 -13.33 -9.99
CA GLY A 214 32.67 -14.73 -9.99
C GLY A 214 31.55 -15.73 -10.26
N GLN A 215 31.67 -16.91 -9.71
CA GLN A 215 30.63 -17.92 -9.76
C GLN A 215 29.69 -17.76 -8.57
N ILE A 216 28.39 -17.72 -8.86
CA ILE A 216 27.32 -17.54 -7.88
C ILE A 216 26.26 -18.60 -8.05
N ARG A 217 25.68 -18.98 -6.91
CA ARG A 217 24.54 -19.88 -6.85
C ARG A 217 23.30 -19.06 -6.52
N PHE A 218 22.38 -18.99 -7.46
CA PHE A 218 21.05 -18.45 -7.22
C PHE A 218 20.10 -19.56 -6.78
N GLU A 219 19.27 -19.25 -5.80
CA GLU A 219 18.18 -20.11 -5.36
C GLU A 219 16.85 -19.38 -5.56
N ASP A 220 15.93 -20.03 -6.26
CA ASP A 220 14.55 -19.58 -6.34
C ASP A 220 13.85 -19.87 -5.00
N LEU A 221 13.43 -18.83 -4.28
CA LEU A 221 12.84 -18.94 -2.95
C LEU A 221 11.55 -19.78 -2.94
N GLU A 222 10.80 -19.77 -4.03
CA GLU A 222 9.53 -20.48 -4.15
C GLU A 222 9.71 -21.95 -4.53
N SER A 223 10.50 -22.23 -5.57
CA SER A 223 10.67 -23.60 -6.08
C SER A 223 11.85 -24.35 -5.49
N LYS A 224 12.72 -23.65 -4.71
CA LYS A 224 13.97 -24.16 -4.17
C LYS A 224 14.98 -24.66 -5.22
N LYS A 225 14.75 -24.34 -6.49
CA LYS A 225 15.68 -24.66 -7.57
C LYS A 225 16.92 -23.80 -7.47
N GLN A 226 18.07 -24.44 -7.65
CA GLN A 226 19.36 -23.75 -7.60
C GLN A 226 20.01 -23.79 -8.99
N VAL A 227 20.64 -22.67 -9.36
CA VAL A 227 21.39 -22.54 -10.61
C VAL A 227 22.75 -21.92 -10.29
N LEU A 228 23.82 -22.59 -10.71
CA LEU A 228 25.18 -22.07 -10.62
C LEU A 228 25.52 -21.36 -11.93
N VAL A 229 25.90 -20.11 -11.86
CA VAL A 229 26.19 -19.26 -13.04
C VAL A 229 27.45 -18.43 -12.82
N SER A 230 28.11 -18.06 -13.94
CA SER A 230 29.14 -17.02 -13.93
C SER A 230 28.45 -15.65 -14.00
N ALA A 231 28.66 -14.80 -12.99
CA ALA A 231 28.02 -13.48 -12.92
C ALA A 231 28.29 -12.62 -14.15
N LYS A 232 29.54 -12.68 -14.67
CA LYS A 232 29.94 -11.91 -15.85
C LYS A 232 29.15 -12.30 -17.09
N ASP A 233 28.91 -13.61 -17.26
CA ASP A 233 28.28 -14.14 -18.47
C ASP A 233 26.77 -13.90 -18.51
N VAL A 234 26.12 -13.85 -17.35
CA VAL A 234 24.66 -13.72 -17.27
C VAL A 234 24.19 -12.28 -17.01
N LYS A 235 25.05 -11.38 -16.56
CA LYS A 235 24.66 -10.01 -16.15
C LYS A 235 23.91 -9.26 -17.25
N SER A 236 24.43 -9.23 -18.47
CA SER A 236 23.79 -8.48 -19.57
C SER A 236 22.43 -9.05 -19.94
N ALA A 237 22.32 -10.37 -20.02
CA ALA A 237 21.04 -11.04 -20.31
C ALA A 237 20.01 -10.83 -19.19
N TYR A 238 20.45 -10.93 -17.93
CA TYR A 238 19.58 -10.67 -16.77
C TYR A 238 19.02 -9.25 -16.78
N LEU A 239 19.88 -8.23 -16.95
CA LEU A 239 19.46 -6.83 -16.96
C LEU A 239 18.52 -6.54 -18.12
N ALA A 240 18.77 -7.10 -19.32
CA ALA A 240 17.86 -6.98 -20.47
C ALA A 240 16.48 -7.61 -20.16
N THR A 241 16.45 -8.86 -19.69
CA THR A 241 15.20 -9.55 -19.33
C THR A 241 14.41 -8.78 -18.25
N ARG A 242 15.12 -8.23 -17.26
CA ARG A 242 14.51 -7.40 -16.22
C ARG A 242 13.90 -6.11 -16.77
N GLN A 243 14.61 -5.45 -17.68
CA GLN A 243 14.11 -4.25 -18.36
C GLN A 243 12.84 -4.55 -19.16
N ASP A 244 12.84 -5.63 -19.93
CA ASP A 244 11.68 -6.09 -20.71
C ASP A 244 10.48 -6.41 -19.79
N PHE A 245 10.72 -7.12 -18.69
CA PHE A 245 9.69 -7.40 -17.69
C PHE A 245 9.07 -6.12 -17.14
N ASN A 246 9.90 -5.16 -16.71
CA ASN A 246 9.43 -3.89 -16.15
C ASN A 246 8.64 -3.06 -17.19
N GLN A 247 9.05 -3.08 -18.43
CA GLN A 247 8.36 -2.38 -19.52
C GLN A 247 7.00 -3.04 -19.83
N GLN A 248 6.95 -4.36 -19.89
CA GLN A 248 5.71 -5.11 -20.09
C GLN A 248 4.73 -4.87 -18.95
N LEU A 249 5.17 -5.00 -17.69
CA LEU A 249 4.35 -4.74 -16.51
C LEU A 249 3.79 -3.31 -16.49
N SER A 250 4.66 -2.33 -16.75
CA SER A 250 4.24 -0.92 -16.82
C SER A 250 3.20 -0.69 -17.91
N THR A 251 3.36 -1.30 -19.08
CA THR A 251 2.41 -1.21 -20.18
C THR A 251 1.07 -1.85 -19.84
N GLN A 252 1.07 -3.05 -19.22
CA GLN A 252 -0.13 -3.74 -18.79
C GLN A 252 -0.90 -2.93 -17.73
N LEU A 253 -0.21 -2.43 -16.70
CA LEU A 253 -0.83 -1.62 -15.64
C LEU A 253 -1.40 -0.31 -16.19
N LYS A 254 -0.71 0.32 -17.16
CA LYS A 254 -1.20 1.52 -17.84
C LYS A 254 -2.46 1.24 -18.65
N GLN A 255 -2.52 0.13 -19.38
CA GLN A 255 -3.73 -0.29 -20.11
C GLN A 255 -4.93 -0.51 -19.18
N LEU A 256 -4.68 -1.00 -17.97
CA LEU A 256 -5.68 -1.16 -16.93
C LEU A 256 -6.00 0.15 -16.17
N GLN A 257 -5.40 1.28 -16.55
CA GLN A 257 -5.53 2.58 -15.85
C GLN A 257 -5.07 2.54 -14.39
N ILE A 258 -4.22 1.60 -14.04
CA ILE A 258 -3.64 1.45 -12.71
C ILE A 258 -2.40 2.34 -12.60
N GLN A 259 -2.33 3.11 -11.51
CA GLN A 259 -1.14 3.90 -11.21
C GLN A 259 -0.01 2.96 -10.79
N HIS A 260 1.11 2.98 -11.52
CA HIS A 260 2.28 2.16 -11.23
C HIS A 260 3.40 3.01 -10.61
N LEU A 261 3.89 2.57 -9.48
CA LEU A 261 5.04 3.14 -8.77
C LEU A 261 6.09 2.06 -8.57
N ARG A 262 7.35 2.40 -8.80
CA ARG A 262 8.50 1.54 -8.50
C ARG A 262 9.18 2.09 -7.25
N ALA A 263 9.40 1.25 -6.27
CA ALA A 263 10.02 1.58 -5.00
C ALA A 263 11.22 0.67 -4.76
N ASN A 264 12.39 1.28 -4.61
CA ASN A 264 13.60 0.57 -4.22
C ASN A 264 13.67 0.54 -2.69
N ILE A 265 13.74 -0.67 -2.11
CA ILE A 265 13.72 -0.87 -0.65
C ILE A 265 15.00 -0.37 0.04
N ASP A 266 16.08 -0.19 -0.70
CA ASP A 266 17.36 0.33 -0.19
C ASP A 266 17.38 1.87 -0.15
N GLN A 267 16.36 2.51 -0.72
CA GLN A 267 16.17 3.95 -0.63
C GLN A 267 15.23 4.33 0.52
N PRO A 268 15.37 5.54 1.07
CA PRO A 268 14.50 6.02 2.13
C PRO A 268 13.01 5.98 1.75
N LEU A 269 12.17 5.53 2.66
CA LEU A 269 10.72 5.39 2.46
C LEU A 269 10.02 6.70 2.09
N ASP A 270 10.55 7.84 2.56
CA ASP A 270 10.02 9.17 2.26
C ASP A 270 10.07 9.50 0.77
N SER A 271 11.07 9.01 0.04
CA SER A 271 11.16 9.18 -1.41
C SER A 271 9.99 8.52 -2.14
N THR A 272 9.64 7.29 -1.75
CA THR A 272 8.50 6.55 -2.31
C THR A 272 7.17 7.22 -1.96
N LEU A 273 7.01 7.66 -0.73
CA LEU A 273 5.82 8.41 -0.30
C LEU A 273 5.67 9.71 -1.08
N HIS A 274 6.76 10.45 -1.28
CA HIS A 274 6.75 11.68 -2.07
C HIS A 274 6.35 11.43 -3.53
N GLN A 275 6.90 10.39 -4.17
CA GLN A 275 6.53 9.99 -5.53
C GLN A 275 5.04 9.63 -5.61
N PHE A 276 4.54 8.86 -4.66
CA PHE A 276 3.12 8.50 -4.57
C PHE A 276 2.24 9.75 -4.51
N LEU A 277 2.58 10.72 -3.67
CA LEU A 277 1.84 11.97 -3.49
C LEU A 277 1.82 12.82 -4.75
N THR A 278 3.00 13.03 -5.34
CA THR A 278 3.16 13.85 -6.54
C THR A 278 2.40 13.24 -7.72
N ALA A 279 2.44 11.93 -7.87
CA ALA A 279 1.73 11.24 -8.93
C ALA A 279 0.20 11.34 -8.78
N ARG A 280 -0.32 11.38 -7.55
CA ARG A 280 -1.75 11.59 -7.30
C ARG A 280 -2.20 13.03 -7.53
N GLN A 281 -1.35 14.01 -7.25
CA GLN A 281 -1.65 15.41 -7.56
C GLN A 281 -1.75 15.68 -9.07
N ARG A 282 -1.01 14.94 -9.91
CA ARG A 282 -1.06 15.06 -11.38
C ARG A 282 -2.27 14.37 -12.03
N LYS A 283 -2.96 13.50 -11.32
CA LYS A 283 -4.18 12.82 -11.80
C LYS A 283 -5.43 13.71 -11.68
N ARG A 284 -5.26 14.93 -11.18
CA ARG A 284 -6.21 16.04 -11.16
C ARG A 284 -6.09 16.88 -12.41
#